data_b9692feb70b2c236fdf77b121dac009d
#
_entry.id   b9692feb70b2c236fdf77b121dac009d
#
_cell.length_a   1.000
_cell.length_b   1.000
_cell.length_c   1.000
_cell.angle_alpha   90.00
_cell.angle_beta   90.00
_cell.angle_gamma   90.00
#
_symmetry.space_group_name_H-M   'P 1'
#
loop_
_entity.id
_entity.type
_entity.pdbx_description
1 polymer ?
#
loop_
_entity_poly.entity_id
_entity_poly.type
_entity_poly.pdbx_seq_one_letter_code
_entity_poly.pdbx_strand_id
1 'polypeptide(L)'
;MAASTAVDGVDLDEIYAFTIQLAKEAGQMLLAAVDARSGKSGQAESTEKESAVDIVTQTDEGASRDYLIPGKGPSWCVDPLDGTVNFTHLAPFYCVSIAFLWNGNPVVGVVNAPFLRQLFTACHGKGAWLNEATQLPLDRNPIPPMPAAAPKGCVFSCEWGKDRRDIKDGNMHRKVNSFMNLAAELGGRDGLGGMVHGVRSLGSATLDLCYIATGGFDIWWEGGCWEWDVAAGFCLVKEAGGLITTANPPSDPTSIPDAHLGSRLYLAIRPAGDTDGETGRQSQERTVREVWRRVQTLDYSRPGI
;
A
#
# COMPACT_ATOMS: atom_id res chain seq x y z
N MET A 1 18.58 25.70 -6.06
CA MET A 1 19.46 24.68 -6.66
C MET A 1 18.71 23.37 -6.62
N ALA A 2 18.39 22.77 -7.76
CA ALA A 2 17.75 21.46 -7.78
C ALA A 2 18.72 20.44 -7.13
N ALA A 3 18.25 19.73 -6.11
CA ALA A 3 19.01 18.65 -5.50
C ALA A 3 19.33 17.61 -6.59
N SER A 4 20.58 17.15 -6.64
CA SER A 4 20.97 16.09 -7.57
C SER A 4 20.14 14.85 -7.28
N THR A 5 19.31 14.45 -8.23
CA THR A 5 18.48 13.23 -8.18
C THR A 5 19.28 11.97 -8.54
N ALA A 6 20.62 12.08 -8.63
CA ALA A 6 21.48 10.94 -8.88
C ALA A 6 21.73 10.16 -7.58
N VAL A 7 21.28 8.94 -7.54
CA VAL A 7 21.65 7.96 -6.50
C VAL A 7 22.83 7.16 -7.07
N ASP A 8 24.03 7.40 -6.56
CA ASP A 8 25.29 6.68 -6.90
C ASP A 8 25.52 6.41 -8.41
N GLY A 9 25.28 7.43 -9.25
CA GLY A 9 25.51 7.35 -10.69
C GLY A 9 24.34 6.79 -11.52
N VAL A 10 23.17 6.58 -10.91
CA VAL A 10 21.95 6.19 -11.60
C VAL A 10 21.09 7.42 -11.89
N ASP A 11 20.68 7.59 -13.15
CA ASP A 11 19.75 8.63 -13.56
C ASP A 11 18.30 8.22 -13.21
N LEU A 12 17.82 8.74 -12.07
CA LEU A 12 16.46 8.46 -11.64
C LEU A 12 15.40 9.11 -12.53
N ASP A 13 15.73 10.12 -13.32
CA ASP A 13 14.79 10.76 -14.23
C ASP A 13 14.45 9.85 -15.41
N GLU A 14 15.45 9.21 -15.97
CA GLU A 14 15.28 8.24 -17.05
C GLU A 14 14.48 7.02 -16.55
N ILE A 15 14.86 6.48 -15.39
CA ILE A 15 14.15 5.33 -14.78
C ILE A 15 12.70 5.69 -14.47
N TYR A 16 12.45 6.88 -13.92
CA TYR A 16 11.12 7.33 -13.57
C TYR A 16 10.24 7.48 -14.81
N ALA A 17 10.73 8.13 -15.87
CA ALA A 17 10.01 8.28 -17.13
C ALA A 17 9.72 6.91 -17.78
N PHE A 18 10.70 6.01 -17.79
CA PHE A 18 10.55 4.64 -18.28
C PHE A 18 9.47 3.87 -17.51
N THR A 19 9.51 3.96 -16.17
CA THR A 19 8.55 3.26 -15.29
C THR A 19 7.12 3.73 -15.52
N ILE A 20 6.91 5.05 -15.70
CA ILE A 20 5.60 5.63 -16.02
C ILE A 20 5.07 5.07 -17.34
N GLN A 21 5.91 5.07 -18.38
CA GLN A 21 5.52 4.56 -19.69
C GLN A 21 5.16 3.07 -19.63
N LEU A 22 5.98 2.26 -18.98
CA LEU A 22 5.75 0.82 -18.81
C LEU A 22 4.43 0.57 -18.05
N ALA A 23 4.16 1.30 -16.96
CA ALA A 23 2.93 1.16 -16.19
C ALA A 23 1.69 1.54 -17.02
N LYS A 24 1.78 2.56 -17.89
CA LYS A 24 0.71 2.94 -18.81
C LYS A 24 0.42 1.84 -19.83
N GLU A 25 1.45 1.26 -20.43
CA GLU A 25 1.31 0.18 -21.41
C GLU A 25 0.71 -1.08 -20.76
N ALA A 26 1.22 -1.50 -19.60
CA ALA A 26 0.66 -2.62 -18.86
C ALA A 26 -0.80 -2.37 -18.44
N GLY A 27 -1.15 -1.15 -18.03
CA GLY A 27 -2.53 -0.78 -17.71
C GLY A 27 -3.47 -0.87 -18.92
N GLN A 28 -3.00 -0.55 -20.13
CA GLN A 28 -3.79 -0.73 -21.36
C GLN A 28 -4.04 -2.22 -21.65
N MET A 29 -3.08 -3.09 -21.37
CA MET A 29 -3.26 -4.54 -21.51
C MET A 29 -4.36 -5.05 -20.56
N LEU A 30 -4.39 -4.57 -19.30
CA LEU A 30 -5.43 -4.93 -18.35
C LEU A 30 -6.83 -4.47 -18.83
N LEU A 31 -6.94 -3.24 -19.36
CA LEU A 31 -8.22 -2.76 -19.90
C LEU A 31 -8.67 -3.58 -21.11
N ALA A 32 -7.76 -3.90 -22.02
CA ALA A 32 -8.07 -4.74 -23.18
C ALA A 32 -8.57 -6.13 -22.76
N ALA A 33 -7.97 -6.72 -21.72
CA ALA A 33 -8.41 -7.99 -21.17
C ALA A 33 -9.82 -7.91 -20.53
N VAL A 34 -10.16 -6.80 -19.86
CA VAL A 34 -11.51 -6.55 -19.34
C VAL A 34 -12.51 -6.37 -20.48
N ASP A 35 -12.17 -5.59 -21.50
CA ASP A 35 -13.04 -5.36 -22.66
C ASP A 35 -13.32 -6.67 -23.42
N ALA A 36 -12.32 -7.52 -23.59
CA ALA A 36 -12.48 -8.84 -24.21
C ALA A 36 -13.45 -9.72 -23.40
N ARG A 37 -13.46 -9.63 -22.07
CA ARG A 37 -14.39 -10.36 -21.20
C ARG A 37 -15.80 -9.78 -21.18
N SER A 38 -15.96 -8.48 -21.35
CA SER A 38 -17.25 -7.79 -21.35
C SER A 38 -17.87 -7.63 -22.74
N GLY A 39 -17.14 -7.94 -23.80
CA GLY A 39 -17.56 -7.81 -25.19
C GLY A 39 -18.77 -8.67 -25.55
N LYS A 40 -19.62 -8.15 -26.42
CA LYS A 40 -20.92 -8.68 -26.85
C LYS A 40 -20.87 -10.02 -27.63
N SER A 41 -19.74 -10.60 -27.87
CA SER A 41 -19.63 -11.97 -28.40
C SER A 41 -19.64 -12.94 -27.26
N GLY A 42 -20.81 -13.39 -26.88
CA GLY A 42 -21.01 -14.45 -25.86
C GLY A 42 -20.35 -15.79 -26.17
N GLN A 43 -19.29 -15.80 -26.94
CA GLN A 43 -18.44 -16.91 -27.35
C GLN A 43 -16.96 -16.54 -27.40
N ALA A 44 -16.48 -15.61 -26.56
CA ALA A 44 -15.06 -15.57 -26.32
C ALA A 44 -14.71 -16.82 -25.53
N GLU A 45 -14.07 -17.76 -26.19
CA GLU A 45 -13.70 -19.08 -25.69
C GLU A 45 -12.94 -18.95 -24.37
N SER A 46 -13.28 -19.81 -23.43
CA SER A 46 -12.72 -19.91 -22.08
C SER A 46 -11.16 -20.01 -22.05
N THR A 47 -10.55 -20.45 -23.13
CA THR A 47 -9.10 -20.63 -23.28
C THR A 47 -8.30 -19.33 -23.31
N GLU A 48 -8.82 -18.23 -23.90
CA GLU A 48 -8.12 -16.94 -23.87
C GLU A 48 -8.32 -16.20 -22.52
N LYS A 49 -9.42 -16.47 -21.83
CA LYS A 49 -9.69 -15.93 -20.48
C LYS A 49 -8.77 -16.54 -19.43
N GLU A 50 -8.52 -17.83 -19.53
CA GLU A 50 -7.61 -18.55 -18.64
C GLU A 50 -6.16 -18.11 -18.89
N SER A 51 -5.73 -17.84 -20.14
CA SER A 51 -4.34 -17.50 -20.42
C SER A 51 -3.89 -16.15 -19.85
N ALA A 52 -4.73 -15.11 -19.86
CA ALA A 52 -4.36 -13.81 -19.30
C ALA A 52 -4.26 -13.85 -17.75
N VAL A 53 -5.13 -14.61 -17.12
CA VAL A 53 -5.09 -14.85 -15.66
C VAL A 53 -3.99 -15.84 -15.31
N ASP A 54 -3.77 -16.87 -16.15
CA ASP A 54 -2.72 -17.86 -15.95
C ASP A 54 -1.32 -17.30 -16.14
N ILE A 55 -1.11 -16.35 -17.06
CA ILE A 55 0.18 -15.64 -17.20
C ILE A 55 0.49 -14.85 -15.93
N VAL A 56 -0.49 -14.22 -15.32
CA VAL A 56 -0.35 -13.47 -14.07
C VAL A 56 -0.12 -14.42 -12.89
N THR A 57 -0.90 -15.51 -12.79
CA THR A 57 -0.72 -16.53 -11.74
C THR A 57 0.59 -17.29 -11.88
N GLN A 58 1.05 -17.59 -13.08
CA GLN A 58 2.37 -18.22 -13.28
C GLN A 58 3.52 -17.29 -12.92
N THR A 59 3.40 -16.00 -13.16
CA THR A 59 4.38 -15.00 -12.72
C THR A 59 4.35 -14.84 -11.20
N ASP A 60 3.16 -14.82 -10.61
CA ASP A 60 2.93 -14.80 -9.16
C ASP A 60 3.48 -16.07 -8.48
N GLU A 61 3.17 -17.25 -9.02
CA GLU A 61 3.65 -18.53 -8.50
C GLU A 61 5.15 -18.74 -8.71
N GLY A 62 5.71 -18.25 -9.81
CA GLY A 62 7.13 -18.30 -10.11
C GLY A 62 7.96 -17.37 -9.22
N ALA A 63 7.43 -16.21 -8.83
CA ALA A 63 8.08 -15.24 -7.97
C ALA A 63 8.08 -15.66 -6.49
N SER A 64 7.19 -16.56 -6.07
CA SER A 64 6.90 -16.81 -4.66
C SER A 64 7.94 -17.66 -3.91
N ARG A 65 8.93 -18.24 -4.56
CA ARG A 65 9.75 -19.27 -3.90
C ARG A 65 11.15 -18.86 -3.44
N ASP A 66 11.82 -17.88 -4.09
CA ASP A 66 13.23 -17.56 -3.76
C ASP A 66 13.61 -16.08 -3.90
N TYR A 67 12.64 -15.14 -3.95
CA TYR A 67 12.94 -13.76 -4.23
C TYR A 67 13.27 -12.98 -2.95
N LEU A 68 14.54 -12.88 -2.63
CA LEU A 68 15.05 -11.92 -1.66
C LEU A 68 15.37 -10.61 -2.40
N ILE A 69 14.84 -9.49 -1.92
CA ILE A 69 15.24 -8.17 -2.43
C ILE A 69 16.74 -8.03 -2.21
N PRO A 70 17.55 -7.79 -3.27
CA PRO A 70 18.97 -7.59 -3.11
C PRO A 70 19.23 -6.39 -2.18
N GLY A 71 20.00 -6.60 -1.12
CA GLY A 71 20.38 -5.53 -0.19
C GLY A 71 21.38 -4.53 -0.78
N LYS A 72 21.86 -4.73 -2.02
CA LYS A 72 22.81 -3.87 -2.71
C LYS A 72 22.50 -3.76 -4.20
N GLY A 73 22.74 -2.57 -4.75
CA GLY A 73 22.56 -2.29 -6.17
C GLY A 73 21.11 -2.06 -6.60
N PRO A 74 20.88 -1.94 -7.90
CA PRO A 74 19.57 -1.71 -8.48
C PRO A 74 18.76 -3.02 -8.55
N SER A 75 17.45 -2.91 -8.34
CA SER A 75 16.51 -4.01 -8.57
C SER A 75 15.11 -3.48 -8.89
N TRP A 76 14.33 -4.28 -9.58
CA TRP A 76 12.93 -4.02 -9.86
C TRP A 76 12.05 -4.91 -8.99
N CYS A 77 10.96 -4.34 -8.51
CA CYS A 77 9.90 -5.06 -7.79
C CYS A 77 8.57 -4.75 -8.49
N VAL A 78 7.96 -5.76 -9.07
CA VAL A 78 6.79 -5.59 -9.95
C VAL A 78 5.68 -6.53 -9.53
N ASP A 79 4.48 -5.99 -9.36
CA ASP A 79 3.24 -6.74 -9.37
C ASP A 79 2.49 -6.40 -10.67
N PRO A 80 2.37 -7.32 -11.62
CA PRO A 80 1.68 -7.06 -12.88
C PRO A 80 0.17 -6.90 -12.72
N LEU A 81 -0.41 -7.43 -11.61
CA LEU A 81 -1.84 -7.34 -11.32
C LEU A 81 -2.12 -7.50 -9.81
N ASP A 82 -1.96 -6.44 -9.04
CA ASP A 82 -2.50 -6.39 -7.68
C ASP A 82 -4.02 -6.25 -7.72
N GLY A 83 -4.71 -6.93 -6.79
CA GLY A 83 -6.16 -7.02 -6.78
C GLY A 83 -6.71 -8.08 -7.77
N THR A 84 -6.04 -9.22 -7.93
CA THR A 84 -6.42 -10.31 -8.85
C THR A 84 -7.88 -10.76 -8.66
N VAL A 85 -8.36 -10.85 -7.40
CA VAL A 85 -9.76 -11.20 -7.11
C VAL A 85 -10.71 -10.13 -7.67
N ASN A 86 -10.39 -8.84 -7.48
CA ASN A 86 -11.17 -7.74 -8.03
C ASN A 86 -11.22 -7.81 -9.56
N PHE A 87 -10.07 -8.01 -10.19
CA PHE A 87 -9.99 -8.15 -11.64
C PHE A 87 -10.84 -9.33 -12.14
N THR A 88 -10.79 -10.46 -11.47
CA THR A 88 -11.59 -11.66 -11.80
C THR A 88 -13.08 -11.38 -11.71
N HIS A 89 -13.51 -10.58 -10.75
CA HIS A 89 -14.92 -10.22 -10.53
C HIS A 89 -15.33 -8.90 -11.21
N LEU A 90 -14.46 -8.27 -12.00
CA LEU A 90 -14.70 -6.97 -12.66
C LEU A 90 -14.99 -5.85 -11.65
N ALA A 91 -14.52 -5.98 -10.42
CA ALA A 91 -14.50 -4.88 -9.45
C ALA A 91 -13.35 -3.92 -9.77
N PRO A 92 -13.51 -2.59 -9.61
CA PRO A 92 -12.60 -1.60 -10.19
C PRO A 92 -11.24 -1.47 -9.51
N PHE A 93 -11.04 -2.10 -8.36
CA PHE A 93 -9.86 -1.92 -7.50
C PHE A 93 -8.75 -2.91 -7.84
N TYR A 94 -8.13 -2.74 -8.99
CA TYR A 94 -6.95 -3.48 -9.42
C TYR A 94 -5.96 -2.54 -10.12
N CYS A 95 -4.67 -2.89 -10.08
CA CYS A 95 -3.62 -2.04 -10.62
C CYS A 95 -2.37 -2.83 -11.03
N VAL A 96 -1.51 -2.17 -11.79
CA VAL A 96 -0.11 -2.55 -11.98
C VAL A 96 0.71 -1.78 -10.96
N SER A 97 1.64 -2.45 -10.29
CA SER A 97 2.55 -1.85 -9.29
C SER A 97 4.00 -2.09 -9.72
N ILE A 98 4.77 -1.01 -9.90
CA ILE A 98 6.16 -1.08 -10.34
C ILE A 98 7.01 -0.20 -9.42
N ALA A 99 8.03 -0.78 -8.81
CA ALA A 99 9.02 -0.05 -8.04
C ALA A 99 10.44 -0.33 -8.56
N PHE A 100 11.25 0.72 -8.60
CA PHE A 100 12.70 0.59 -8.72
C PHE A 100 13.33 0.81 -7.36
N LEU A 101 14.16 -0.13 -6.95
CA LEU A 101 14.83 -0.15 -5.66
C LEU A 101 16.32 0.11 -5.84
N TRP A 102 16.87 0.91 -4.94
CA TRP A 102 18.30 1.10 -4.78
C TRP A 102 18.73 0.64 -3.39
N ASN A 103 19.65 -0.32 -3.33
CA ASN A 103 20.07 -0.93 -2.07
C ASN A 103 18.89 -1.41 -1.19
N GLY A 104 17.89 -2.04 -1.82
CA GLY A 104 16.70 -2.55 -1.15
C GLY A 104 15.65 -1.50 -0.78
N ASN A 105 15.89 -0.21 -1.06
CA ASN A 105 14.94 0.86 -0.77
C ASN A 105 14.21 1.31 -2.05
N PRO A 106 12.88 1.41 -2.04
CA PRO A 106 12.13 1.95 -3.17
C PRO A 106 12.45 3.43 -3.37
N VAL A 107 13.01 3.78 -4.54
CA VAL A 107 13.36 5.15 -4.92
C VAL A 107 12.52 5.67 -6.09
N VAL A 108 11.86 4.79 -6.84
CA VAL A 108 10.80 5.11 -7.79
C VAL A 108 9.63 4.18 -7.51
N GLY A 109 8.43 4.72 -7.51
CA GLY A 109 7.19 3.95 -7.36
C GLY A 109 6.13 4.45 -8.33
N VAL A 110 5.55 3.55 -9.11
CA VAL A 110 4.47 3.85 -10.05
C VAL A 110 3.37 2.81 -9.90
N VAL A 111 2.14 3.28 -9.69
CA VAL A 111 0.95 2.43 -9.61
C VAL A 111 -0.07 2.94 -10.63
N ASN A 112 -0.46 2.09 -11.55
CA ASN A 112 -1.49 2.41 -12.52
C ASN A 112 -2.76 1.59 -12.26
N ALA A 113 -3.83 2.27 -11.83
CA ALA A 113 -5.18 1.73 -11.69
C ALA A 113 -6.01 2.16 -12.91
N PRO A 114 -5.93 1.42 -14.03
CA PRO A 114 -6.39 1.93 -15.33
C PRO A 114 -7.91 2.07 -15.41
N PHE A 115 -8.66 1.20 -14.76
CA PHE A 115 -10.12 1.28 -14.72
C PHE A 115 -10.60 2.53 -13.96
N LEU A 116 -9.90 2.90 -12.90
CA LEU A 116 -10.17 4.12 -12.13
C LEU A 116 -9.60 5.38 -12.79
N ARG A 117 -8.81 5.24 -13.86
CA ARG A 117 -8.08 6.32 -14.52
C ARG A 117 -7.16 7.08 -13.55
N GLN A 118 -6.51 6.34 -12.67
CA GLN A 118 -5.60 6.87 -11.67
C GLN A 118 -4.21 6.30 -11.90
N LEU A 119 -3.26 7.19 -12.13
CA LEU A 119 -1.84 6.90 -12.22
C LEU A 119 -1.14 7.61 -11.06
N PHE A 120 -0.64 6.84 -10.10
CA PHE A 120 0.13 7.35 -8.98
C PHE A 120 1.60 7.18 -9.27
N THR A 121 2.39 8.22 -9.08
CA THR A 121 3.81 8.21 -9.39
C THR A 121 4.61 8.91 -8.30
N ALA A 122 5.78 8.37 -7.95
CA ALA A 122 6.71 9.00 -7.03
C ALA A 122 8.16 8.69 -7.44
N CYS A 123 9.03 9.66 -7.21
CA CYS A 123 10.47 9.51 -7.37
C CYS A 123 11.16 10.21 -6.20
N HIS A 124 12.18 9.60 -5.65
CA HIS A 124 12.94 10.12 -4.51
C HIS A 124 13.35 11.58 -4.72
N GLY A 125 12.95 12.43 -3.76
CA GLY A 125 13.20 13.88 -3.77
C GLY A 125 12.31 14.69 -4.72
N LYS A 126 11.36 14.07 -5.45
CA LYS A 126 10.46 14.78 -6.39
C LYS A 126 9.01 14.81 -5.93
N GLY A 127 8.72 14.21 -4.76
CA GLY A 127 7.37 14.08 -4.25
C GLY A 127 6.55 13.00 -4.98
N ALA A 128 5.29 12.89 -4.60
CA ALA A 128 4.32 11.96 -5.17
C ALA A 128 3.23 12.73 -5.95
N TRP A 129 2.69 12.11 -7.00
CA TRP A 129 1.79 12.75 -7.94
C TRP A 129 0.66 11.82 -8.37
N LEU A 130 -0.52 12.39 -8.58
CA LEU A 130 -1.66 11.74 -9.22
C LEU A 130 -1.81 12.28 -10.65
N ASN A 131 -1.87 11.36 -11.62
CA ASN A 131 -2.03 11.64 -13.04
C ASN A 131 -1.00 12.65 -13.57
N GLU A 132 0.23 12.62 -13.04
CA GLU A 132 1.36 13.49 -13.40
C GLU A 132 1.08 15.00 -13.27
N ALA A 133 -0.07 15.37 -12.71
CA ALA A 133 -0.54 16.75 -12.63
C ALA A 133 -0.81 17.23 -11.21
N THR A 134 -1.36 16.38 -10.34
CA THR A 134 -1.76 16.77 -8.99
C THR A 134 -0.78 16.22 -7.97
N GLN A 135 -0.07 17.09 -7.28
CA GLN A 135 0.87 16.69 -6.23
C GLN A 135 0.12 16.17 -5.00
N LEU A 136 0.64 15.11 -4.40
CA LEU A 136 0.08 14.51 -3.20
C LEU A 136 0.71 15.09 -1.91
N PRO A 137 -0.02 15.11 -0.78
CA PRO A 137 -1.42 14.71 -0.64
C PRO A 137 -2.36 15.67 -1.37
N LEU A 138 -3.62 15.26 -1.62
CA LEU A 138 -4.59 16.08 -2.37
C LEU A 138 -4.96 17.37 -1.62
N ASP A 139 -5.15 17.28 -0.30
CA ASP A 139 -5.35 18.45 0.57
C ASP A 139 -3.98 18.84 1.15
N ARG A 140 -3.43 19.96 0.68
CA ARG A 140 -2.04 20.33 0.97
C ARG A 140 -1.78 21.82 1.22
N ASN A 141 -2.81 22.66 1.23
CA ASN A 141 -2.66 24.09 1.41
C ASN A 141 -3.57 24.66 2.51
N PRO A 142 -3.26 24.41 3.80
CA PRO A 142 -2.21 23.56 4.39
C PRO A 142 -2.58 22.06 4.43
N ILE A 143 -1.58 21.19 4.58
CA ILE A 143 -1.84 19.76 4.83
C ILE A 143 -2.56 19.64 6.19
N PRO A 144 -3.73 18.96 6.27
CA PRO A 144 -4.44 18.80 7.54
C PRO A 144 -3.64 17.97 8.55
N PRO A 145 -3.59 18.36 9.85
CA PRO A 145 -2.96 17.55 10.87
C PRO A 145 -3.72 16.24 11.10
N MET A 146 -3.11 15.26 11.78
CA MET A 146 -3.87 14.11 12.28
C MET A 146 -4.85 14.58 13.36
N PRO A 147 -6.06 13.97 13.44
CA PRO A 147 -6.99 14.29 14.52
C PRO A 147 -6.33 14.15 15.89
N ALA A 148 -6.56 15.10 16.80
CA ALA A 148 -5.97 15.08 18.15
C ALA A 148 -6.34 13.80 18.92
N ALA A 149 -7.54 13.26 18.68
CA ALA A 149 -8.02 12.02 19.28
C ALA A 149 -7.90 10.80 18.35
N ALA A 150 -7.00 10.84 17.34
CA ALA A 150 -6.81 9.69 16.44
C ALA A 150 -6.60 8.38 17.25
N PRO A 151 -7.18 7.25 16.80
CA PRO A 151 -7.80 7.00 15.51
C PRO A 151 -9.25 7.50 15.38
N LYS A 152 -9.85 8.09 16.41
CA LYS A 152 -11.17 8.71 16.30
C LYS A 152 -11.15 9.76 15.18
N GLY A 153 -12.13 9.66 14.29
CA GLY A 153 -12.26 10.58 13.17
C GLY A 153 -11.44 10.22 11.95
N CYS A 154 -10.66 9.16 12.00
CA CYS A 154 -9.85 8.66 10.88
C CYS A 154 -10.61 7.67 10.01
N VAL A 155 -10.27 7.61 8.73
CA VAL A 155 -10.61 6.50 7.84
C VAL A 155 -9.52 5.44 7.98
N PHE A 156 -9.92 4.24 8.39
CA PHE A 156 -9.05 3.09 8.58
C PHE A 156 -9.19 2.12 7.42
N SER A 157 -8.08 1.65 6.86
CA SER A 157 -8.05 0.62 5.83
C SER A 157 -7.33 -0.63 6.33
N CYS A 158 -7.90 -1.78 6.03
CA CYS A 158 -7.38 -3.10 6.41
C CYS A 158 -7.98 -4.16 5.50
N GLU A 159 -7.15 -5.02 4.94
CA GLU A 159 -7.59 -6.16 4.17
C GLU A 159 -7.78 -7.41 5.05
N TRP A 160 -8.57 -8.37 4.57
CA TRP A 160 -8.79 -9.62 5.31
C TRP A 160 -7.52 -10.48 5.42
N GLY A 161 -6.51 -10.23 4.59
CA GLY A 161 -5.29 -11.01 4.50
C GLY A 161 -5.47 -12.39 3.86
N LYS A 162 -4.38 -13.09 3.71
CA LYS A 162 -4.34 -14.40 3.04
C LYS A 162 -4.60 -15.58 3.99
N ASP A 163 -4.39 -15.42 5.30
CA ASP A 163 -4.65 -16.47 6.30
C ASP A 163 -6.12 -16.45 6.73
N ARG A 164 -6.91 -17.35 6.15
CA ARG A 164 -8.36 -17.51 6.40
C ARG A 164 -8.69 -18.69 7.28
N ARG A 165 -7.70 -19.32 7.89
CA ARG A 165 -7.93 -20.48 8.77
C ARG A 165 -8.70 -20.04 10.01
N ASP A 166 -9.81 -20.74 10.28
CA ASP A 166 -10.62 -20.50 11.47
C ASP A 166 -9.98 -21.18 12.71
N ILE A 167 -8.85 -20.61 13.13
CA ILE A 167 -8.10 -21.06 14.29
C ILE A 167 -8.28 -20.02 15.38
N LYS A 168 -8.69 -20.45 16.56
CA LYS A 168 -8.80 -19.57 17.73
C LYS A 168 -7.46 -18.84 17.94
N ASP A 169 -7.55 -17.51 18.07
CA ASP A 169 -6.39 -16.63 18.20
C ASP A 169 -5.43 -16.63 16.98
N GLY A 170 -5.85 -17.17 15.84
CA GLY A 170 -5.14 -17.06 14.56
C GLY A 170 -5.30 -15.69 13.90
N ASN A 171 -4.56 -15.44 12.82
CA ASN A 171 -4.53 -14.14 12.15
C ASN A 171 -5.91 -13.61 11.75
N MET A 172 -6.81 -14.47 11.26
CA MET A 172 -8.18 -14.07 10.92
C MET A 172 -8.91 -13.49 12.14
N HIS A 173 -8.91 -14.20 13.27
CA HIS A 173 -9.56 -13.73 14.51
C HIS A 173 -8.91 -12.46 15.05
N ARG A 174 -7.58 -12.36 15.01
CA ARG A 174 -6.84 -11.17 15.43
C ARG A 174 -7.20 -9.95 14.58
N LYS A 175 -7.32 -10.12 13.26
CA LYS A 175 -7.79 -9.03 12.36
C LYS A 175 -9.22 -8.61 12.68
N VAL A 176 -10.15 -9.55 12.85
CA VAL A 176 -11.54 -9.25 13.21
C VAL A 176 -11.60 -8.48 14.53
N ASN A 177 -10.87 -8.92 15.55
CA ASN A 177 -10.85 -8.24 16.86
C ASN A 177 -10.24 -6.83 16.74
N SER A 178 -9.15 -6.67 16.00
CA SER A 178 -8.52 -5.36 15.76
C SER A 178 -9.47 -4.41 15.01
N PHE A 179 -10.15 -4.92 14.00
CA PHE A 179 -11.18 -4.20 13.26
C PHE A 179 -12.30 -3.73 14.19
N MET A 180 -12.83 -4.61 15.03
CA MET A 180 -13.88 -4.27 15.99
C MET A 180 -13.40 -3.25 17.02
N ASN A 181 -12.15 -3.34 17.50
CA ASN A 181 -11.57 -2.37 18.41
C ASN A 181 -11.51 -0.98 17.78
N LEU A 182 -11.05 -0.88 16.53
CA LEU A 182 -10.95 0.41 15.84
C LEU A 182 -12.31 1.00 15.47
N ALA A 183 -13.30 0.17 15.14
CA ALA A 183 -14.64 0.63 14.76
C ALA A 183 -15.53 1.00 15.97
N ALA A 184 -15.38 0.34 17.11
CA ALA A 184 -16.25 0.52 18.27
C ALA A 184 -16.18 1.93 18.85
N GLU A 185 -17.27 2.34 19.51
CA GLU A 185 -17.38 3.61 20.23
C GLU A 185 -16.27 3.78 21.29
N LEU A 186 -15.95 5.03 21.61
CA LEU A 186 -14.97 5.33 22.67
C LEU A 186 -15.42 4.74 24.01
N GLY A 187 -14.48 4.09 24.70
CA GLY A 187 -14.76 3.39 25.96
C GLY A 187 -15.33 1.98 25.79
N GLY A 188 -15.83 1.63 24.59
CA GLY A 188 -16.24 0.26 24.26
C GLY A 188 -15.04 -0.70 24.17
N ARG A 189 -15.33 -2.02 24.13
CA ARG A 189 -14.28 -3.04 24.02
C ARG A 189 -13.19 -2.92 25.11
N ASP A 190 -13.61 -2.76 26.34
CA ASP A 190 -12.73 -2.59 27.51
C ASP A 190 -11.74 -1.40 27.37
N GLY A 191 -12.21 -0.31 26.77
CA GLY A 191 -11.42 0.91 26.55
C GLY A 191 -10.59 0.90 25.24
N LEU A 192 -10.70 -0.12 24.43
CA LEU A 192 -9.99 -0.23 23.15
C LEU A 192 -10.75 0.43 21.98
N GLY A 193 -12.00 0.87 22.18
CA GLY A 193 -12.80 1.52 21.15
C GLY A 193 -12.08 2.71 20.50
N GLY A 194 -11.90 2.67 19.20
CA GLY A 194 -11.18 3.68 18.40
C GLY A 194 -12.09 4.71 17.76
N MET A 195 -13.37 4.37 17.54
CA MET A 195 -14.37 5.22 16.90
C MET A 195 -13.91 5.87 15.60
N VAL A 196 -13.29 5.08 14.72
CA VAL A 196 -12.91 5.55 13.38
C VAL A 196 -14.15 6.01 12.61
N HIS A 197 -14.00 6.97 11.69
CA HIS A 197 -15.11 7.42 10.83
C HIS A 197 -15.63 6.34 9.91
N GLY A 198 -14.77 5.46 9.51
CA GLY A 198 -15.15 4.35 8.64
C GLY A 198 -14.00 3.42 8.37
N VAL A 199 -14.35 2.23 7.92
CA VAL A 199 -13.39 1.19 7.55
C VAL A 199 -13.49 0.92 6.06
N ARG A 200 -12.36 0.67 5.44
CA ARG A 200 -12.25 0.31 4.02
C ARG A 200 -11.52 -1.01 3.89
N SER A 201 -11.92 -1.80 2.92
CA SER A 201 -11.26 -2.99 2.43
C SER A 201 -11.44 -2.99 0.92
N LEU A 202 -10.39 -2.68 0.18
CA LEU A 202 -10.46 -2.51 -1.27
C LEU A 202 -10.14 -3.82 -2.01
N GLY A 203 -9.52 -4.77 -1.34
CA GLY A 203 -8.99 -5.99 -1.96
C GLY A 203 -7.70 -5.74 -2.75
N SER A 204 -6.99 -4.64 -2.45
CA SER A 204 -5.76 -4.20 -3.09
C SER A 204 -4.92 -3.41 -2.09
N ALA A 205 -3.89 -4.03 -1.53
CA ALA A 205 -2.97 -3.39 -0.60
C ALA A 205 -2.20 -2.24 -1.26
N THR A 206 -1.88 -2.39 -2.53
CA THR A 206 -1.23 -1.35 -3.33
C THR A 206 -2.10 -0.09 -3.41
N LEU A 207 -3.39 -0.23 -3.72
CA LEU A 207 -4.31 0.91 -3.79
C LEU A 207 -4.59 1.52 -2.43
N ASP A 208 -4.64 0.72 -1.36
CA ASP A 208 -4.74 1.25 0.00
C ASP A 208 -3.59 2.24 0.29
N LEU A 209 -2.34 1.85 -0.03
CA LEU A 209 -1.17 2.73 0.12
C LEU A 209 -1.25 3.97 -0.78
N CYS A 210 -1.76 3.84 -2.00
CA CYS A 210 -2.02 5.00 -2.85
C CYS A 210 -2.99 5.98 -2.19
N TYR A 211 -4.08 5.50 -1.60
CA TYR A 211 -5.05 6.36 -0.92
C TYR A 211 -4.51 6.90 0.42
N ILE A 212 -3.58 6.24 1.10
CA ILE A 212 -2.81 6.83 2.20
C ILE A 212 -1.97 8.00 1.67
N ALA A 213 -1.26 7.83 0.55
CA ALA A 213 -0.46 8.91 -0.03
C ALA A 213 -1.31 10.12 -0.47
N THR A 214 -2.54 9.88 -0.92
CA THR A 214 -3.49 10.97 -1.25
C THR A 214 -4.00 11.73 -0.04
N GLY A 215 -3.96 11.15 1.16
CA GLY A 215 -4.66 11.65 2.34
C GLY A 215 -6.13 11.24 2.42
N GLY A 216 -6.62 10.44 1.47
CA GLY A 216 -8.00 9.95 1.44
C GLY A 216 -8.28 8.87 2.49
N PHE A 217 -7.26 8.09 2.85
CA PHE A 217 -7.25 7.22 4.01
C PHE A 217 -6.23 7.73 5.02
N ASP A 218 -6.57 7.63 6.31
CA ASP A 218 -5.70 8.14 7.37
C ASP A 218 -4.74 7.07 7.87
N ILE A 219 -5.19 5.82 7.95
CA ILE A 219 -4.51 4.70 8.58
C ILE A 219 -4.69 3.46 7.71
N TRP A 220 -3.61 2.79 7.34
CA TRP A 220 -3.63 1.45 6.76
C TRP A 220 -2.82 0.50 7.63
N TRP A 221 -3.41 -0.64 8.02
CA TRP A 221 -2.77 -1.66 8.86
C TRP A 221 -2.96 -3.03 8.24
N GLU A 222 -1.86 -3.73 7.96
CA GLU A 222 -1.93 -4.96 7.18
C GLU A 222 -0.83 -5.95 7.58
N GLY A 223 -1.14 -7.24 7.35
CA GLY A 223 -0.18 -8.33 7.42
C GLY A 223 -0.43 -9.36 6.35
N GLY A 224 0.66 -9.93 5.83
CA GLY A 224 0.62 -10.96 4.80
C GLY A 224 0.88 -10.47 3.39
N CYS A 225 1.01 -9.16 3.15
CA CYS A 225 1.42 -8.61 1.86
C CYS A 225 2.85 -8.98 1.52
N TRP A 226 3.12 -9.12 0.23
CA TRP A 226 4.45 -9.33 -0.30
C TRP A 226 5.12 -8.00 -0.68
N GLU A 227 6.39 -8.05 -1.02
CA GLU A 227 7.18 -6.89 -1.41
C GLU A 227 6.59 -6.16 -2.63
N TRP A 228 6.10 -6.91 -3.60
CA TRP A 228 5.52 -6.36 -4.83
C TRP A 228 4.18 -5.66 -4.60
N ASP A 229 3.41 -6.08 -3.58
CA ASP A 229 2.17 -5.41 -3.17
C ASP A 229 2.45 -4.01 -2.57
N VAL A 230 3.65 -3.78 -2.00
CA VAL A 230 3.90 -2.61 -1.16
C VAL A 230 5.05 -1.71 -1.62
N ALA A 231 6.00 -2.20 -2.42
CA ALA A 231 7.22 -1.46 -2.74
C ALA A 231 6.95 -0.10 -3.41
N ALA A 232 6.09 -0.05 -4.43
CA ALA A 232 5.72 1.21 -5.08
C ALA A 232 4.95 2.12 -4.13
N GLY A 233 4.02 1.55 -3.34
CA GLY A 233 3.26 2.25 -2.31
C GLY A 233 4.14 2.89 -1.24
N PHE A 234 5.23 2.23 -0.85
CA PHE A 234 6.21 2.80 0.10
C PHE A 234 6.86 4.07 -0.43
N CYS A 235 7.28 4.06 -1.70
CA CYS A 235 7.81 5.27 -2.33
C CYS A 235 6.76 6.38 -2.35
N LEU A 236 5.53 6.08 -2.76
CA LEU A 236 4.42 7.03 -2.83
C LEU A 236 4.12 7.67 -1.46
N VAL A 237 3.96 6.86 -0.42
CA VAL A 237 3.63 7.34 0.92
C VAL A 237 4.76 8.20 1.50
N LYS A 238 6.02 7.75 1.37
CA LYS A 238 7.18 8.51 1.86
C LYS A 238 7.34 9.83 1.13
N GLU A 239 7.26 9.85 -0.19
CA GLU A 239 7.39 11.06 -1.00
C GLU A 239 6.19 12.03 -0.84
N ALA A 240 5.02 11.53 -0.45
CA ALA A 240 3.90 12.39 -0.05
C ALA A 240 4.04 12.98 1.37
N GLY A 241 4.97 12.47 2.20
CA GLY A 241 5.17 12.90 3.59
C GLY A 241 4.44 12.06 4.64
N GLY A 242 3.98 10.86 4.26
CA GLY A 242 3.41 9.89 5.17
C GLY A 242 4.46 9.11 5.96
N LEU A 243 4.00 8.30 6.90
CA LEU A 243 4.81 7.44 7.76
C LEU A 243 4.50 5.98 7.50
N ILE A 244 5.54 5.14 7.40
CA ILE A 244 5.39 3.68 7.31
C ILE A 244 6.24 3.03 8.38
N THR A 245 5.62 2.12 9.13
CA THR A 245 6.25 1.35 10.22
C THR A 245 5.70 -0.08 10.25
N THR A 246 6.08 -0.85 11.26
CA THR A 246 5.61 -2.22 11.43
C THR A 246 4.16 -2.31 11.93
N ALA A 247 3.41 -3.32 11.50
CA ALA A 247 2.04 -3.57 11.95
C ALA A 247 1.95 -3.89 13.43
N ASN A 248 2.94 -4.61 13.95
CA ASN A 248 3.01 -4.99 15.35
C ASN A 248 3.83 -3.99 16.16
N PRO A 249 3.47 -3.70 17.41
CA PRO A 249 4.30 -2.86 18.26
C PRO A 249 5.67 -3.50 18.46
N PRO A 250 6.76 -2.71 18.43
CA PRO A 250 8.09 -3.19 18.77
C PRO A 250 8.19 -3.48 20.28
N SER A 251 9.27 -4.17 20.68
CA SER A 251 9.56 -4.44 22.09
C SER A 251 9.80 -3.16 22.90
N ASP A 252 10.38 -2.13 22.27
CA ASP A 252 10.49 -0.79 22.84
C ASP A 252 9.31 0.07 22.36
N PRO A 253 8.33 0.39 23.21
CA PRO A 253 7.14 1.14 22.82
C PRO A 253 7.42 2.61 22.48
N THR A 254 8.60 3.13 22.78
CA THR A 254 9.01 4.48 22.44
C THR A 254 9.54 4.57 21.02
N SER A 255 10.01 3.46 20.47
CA SER A 255 10.55 3.36 19.11
C SER A 255 9.44 3.33 18.05
N ILE A 256 9.69 3.99 16.93
CA ILE A 256 8.91 3.86 15.69
C ILE A 256 9.90 3.37 14.61
N PRO A 257 10.12 2.06 14.50
CA PRO A 257 11.05 1.53 13.53
C PRO A 257 10.53 1.70 12.11
N ASP A 258 11.43 1.90 11.16
CA ASP A 258 11.06 1.85 9.74
C ASP A 258 10.60 0.44 9.36
N ALA A 259 9.58 0.38 8.52
CA ALA A 259 9.17 -0.89 7.92
C ALA A 259 10.19 -1.36 6.89
N HIS A 260 10.51 -2.64 6.93
CA HIS A 260 11.34 -3.28 5.92
C HIS A 260 10.47 -4.02 4.91
N LEU A 261 10.78 -3.89 3.62
CA LEU A 261 10.19 -4.74 2.60
C LEU A 261 10.47 -6.22 2.97
N GLY A 262 9.48 -7.07 2.81
CA GLY A 262 9.59 -8.48 3.18
C GLY A 262 9.24 -8.81 4.63
N SER A 263 9.03 -7.81 5.50
CA SER A 263 8.54 -8.06 6.87
C SER A 263 7.11 -8.60 6.90
N ARG A 264 6.33 -8.34 5.85
CA ARG A 264 4.92 -8.74 5.70
C ARG A 264 3.99 -8.20 6.79
N LEU A 265 4.43 -7.18 7.52
CA LEU A 265 3.73 -6.57 8.66
C LEU A 265 3.89 -5.06 8.57
N TYR A 266 2.84 -4.34 8.20
CA TYR A 266 2.92 -2.93 7.83
C TYR A 266 1.82 -2.10 8.47
N LEU A 267 2.18 -0.87 8.85
CA LEU A 267 1.28 0.19 9.28
C LEU A 267 1.70 1.48 8.57
N ALA A 268 0.78 2.12 7.87
CA ALA A 268 1.02 3.41 7.24
C ALA A 268 0.04 4.46 7.74
N ILE A 269 0.55 5.68 7.88
CA ILE A 269 -0.22 6.87 8.28
C ILE A 269 -0.05 7.92 7.18
N ARG A 270 -1.14 8.58 6.82
CA ARG A 270 -1.13 9.63 5.80
C ARG A 270 -0.19 10.79 6.13
N PRO A 271 0.15 11.62 5.15
CA PRO A 271 0.78 12.91 5.37
C PRO A 271 -0.01 13.74 6.38
N ALA A 272 0.69 14.49 7.24
CA ALA A 272 0.07 15.34 8.24
C ALA A 272 0.83 16.66 8.37
N GLY A 273 0.09 17.75 8.47
CA GLY A 273 0.63 19.08 8.75
C GLY A 273 0.86 19.32 10.23
N ASP A 274 1.60 20.38 10.52
CA ASP A 274 1.91 20.82 11.87
C ASP A 274 0.72 21.55 12.51
N THR A 275 0.69 21.57 13.84
CA THR A 275 -0.16 22.42 14.67
C THR A 275 0.74 23.25 15.59
N ASP A 276 0.16 24.20 16.36
CA ASP A 276 0.91 25.02 17.32
C ASP A 276 1.64 24.21 18.41
N GLY A 277 1.20 23.00 18.69
CA GLY A 277 1.76 22.17 19.77
C GLY A 277 2.37 20.84 19.33
N GLU A 278 2.23 20.45 18.06
CA GLU A 278 2.66 19.13 17.59
C GLU A 278 3.03 19.19 16.10
N THR A 279 4.21 18.69 15.74
CA THR A 279 4.56 18.55 14.33
C THR A 279 3.74 17.46 13.66
N GLY A 280 3.61 17.53 12.32
CA GLY A 280 2.93 16.49 11.56
C GLY A 280 3.51 15.10 11.84
N ARG A 281 4.83 14.99 11.93
CA ARG A 281 5.51 13.72 12.28
C ARG A 281 5.15 13.23 13.69
N GLN A 282 5.12 14.11 14.67
CA GLN A 282 4.71 13.73 16.04
C GLN A 282 3.25 13.25 16.07
N SER A 283 2.37 13.91 15.33
CA SER A 283 0.97 13.50 15.23
C SER A 283 0.79 12.14 14.56
N GLN A 284 1.58 11.84 13.53
CA GLN A 284 1.64 10.51 12.91
C GLN A 284 2.11 9.44 13.90
N GLU A 285 3.20 9.69 14.61
CA GLU A 285 3.75 8.76 15.61
C GLU A 285 2.80 8.51 16.77
N ARG A 286 2.11 9.55 17.26
CA ARG A 286 1.04 9.41 18.25
C ARG A 286 -0.07 8.49 17.71
N THR A 287 -0.48 8.68 16.47
CA THR A 287 -1.50 7.84 15.82
C THR A 287 -1.04 6.39 15.71
N VAL A 288 0.22 6.14 15.34
CA VAL A 288 0.80 4.78 15.33
C VAL A 288 0.66 4.11 16.69
N ARG A 289 1.06 4.77 17.77
CA ARG A 289 0.96 4.22 19.14
C ARG A 289 -0.48 3.92 19.54
N GLU A 290 -1.42 4.78 19.15
CA GLU A 290 -2.85 4.57 19.41
C GLU A 290 -3.43 3.41 18.59
N VAL A 291 -2.93 3.16 17.37
CA VAL A 291 -3.29 1.97 16.59
C VAL A 291 -2.72 0.73 17.26
N TRP A 292 -1.43 0.70 17.58
CA TRP A 292 -0.78 -0.44 18.22
C TRP A 292 -1.45 -0.85 19.55
N ARG A 293 -1.98 0.12 20.31
CA ARG A 293 -2.73 -0.17 21.54
C ARG A 293 -4.02 -0.94 21.28
N ARG A 294 -4.59 -0.86 20.09
CA ARG A 294 -5.92 -1.40 19.74
C ARG A 294 -5.86 -2.64 18.88
N VAL A 295 -4.79 -2.83 18.13
CA VAL A 295 -4.65 -3.99 17.26
C VAL A 295 -4.03 -5.17 17.99
N GLN A 296 -4.40 -6.38 17.56
CA GLN A 296 -3.74 -7.61 17.99
C GLN A 296 -2.55 -7.90 17.08
N THR A 297 -1.46 -8.39 17.66
CA THR A 297 -0.26 -8.74 16.89
C THR A 297 -0.57 -9.81 15.87
N LEU A 298 -0.14 -9.60 14.63
CA LEU A 298 -0.27 -10.56 13.55
C LEU A 298 0.96 -11.46 13.49
N ASP A 299 0.72 -12.69 13.06
CA ASP A 299 1.75 -13.71 12.90
C ASP A 299 1.87 -14.08 11.41
N TYR A 300 2.59 -13.23 10.68
CA TYR A 300 2.96 -13.48 9.30
C TYR A 300 4.48 -13.48 9.20
N SER A 301 5.01 -14.58 8.79
CA SER A 301 6.43 -14.75 8.51
C SER A 301 6.64 -15.14 7.04
N ARG A 302 7.84 -14.96 6.56
CA ARG A 302 8.23 -15.48 5.26
C ARG A 302 8.47 -16.99 5.40
N PRO A 303 7.83 -17.85 4.57
CA PRO A 303 8.14 -19.28 4.57
C PRO A 303 9.61 -19.52 4.21
N GLY A 304 10.33 -20.30 5.01
CA GLY A 304 11.70 -20.75 4.69
C GLY A 304 12.82 -19.82 5.17
N ILE A 305 12.53 -18.82 5.99
CA ILE A 305 13.55 -18.04 6.74
C ILE A 305 13.42 -18.33 8.22
#